data_3b82bd16f0e304ee60e8eff7fb418484
#
_entry.id   3b82bd16f0e304ee60e8eff7fb418484
#
_cell.length_a   1.000
_cell.length_b   1.000
_cell.length_c   1.000
_cell.angle_alpha   90.00
_cell.angle_beta   90.00
_cell.angle_gamma   90.00
#
_symmetry.space_group_name_H-M   'P 1'
#
loop_
_entity.id
_entity.type
_entity.pdbx_description
1 polymer ?
#
loop_
_entity_poly.entity_id
_entity_poly.type
_entity_poly.pdbx_seq_one_letter_code
_entity_poly.pdbx_strand_id
1 'polypeptide(L)'
;KVEQFFHIDNYADPENLEIQHNVTLALRAHNLMFRDKDYVVKDDEVLIVDEFTGRIMPGRRYSDGLHQAIEAKEHVKVKRESKTLATITFQNFFNKFEKKAGMTGTALTEEKEFREIYNMDVVEVPTNKPVIRVDYNDAVFKTKKGKFNAVVQSVIESHEKGQPVLVGTITIETSELLSEMLRKKGIPHNVLNAKYHELEAQIVSEAGRHGAVTIATNMAGRGTDIKLDDEAVAAGGLKIIGTERHESRRIDNQLRGRSGRQGDPGESRFYISLEDDLMRLFAQERLMNIFNSLGVSEDEQIEHKMLSKAIETAQKKIETNNFGIRSHLLEYDQVMNEQREIMYAERRRVLDGESMRNSIMKMITDYVENVVNRCVSEDKDANEWDYDEINELLLPTIPIERVEYRENIKNKNELIHDLKEKAVKLYEDKEALFPEAEQ
;
A
#
# COMPACT_ATOMS: atom_id res chain seq x y z
N LYS A 1 9.41 34.32 -9.16
CA LYS A 1 10.35 33.55 -10.04
C LYS A 1 9.60 32.70 -11.06
N VAL A 2 8.55 31.93 -10.66
CA VAL A 2 7.72 31.13 -11.58
C VAL A 2 7.05 32.04 -12.60
N GLU A 3 6.39 33.09 -12.16
CA GLU A 3 5.72 34.10 -13.00
C GLU A 3 6.69 34.73 -14.03
N GLN A 4 7.88 35.07 -13.60
CA GLN A 4 8.92 35.60 -14.48
C GLN A 4 9.43 34.59 -15.52
N PHE A 5 9.53 33.30 -15.11
CA PHE A 5 10.01 32.24 -16.00
C PHE A 5 9.00 31.85 -17.07
N PHE A 6 7.72 31.74 -16.67
CA PHE A 6 6.62 31.36 -17.57
C PHE A 6 5.96 32.57 -18.26
N HIS A 7 6.40 33.80 -17.98
CA HIS A 7 5.82 35.05 -18.50
C HIS A 7 4.30 35.17 -18.23
N ILE A 8 3.88 34.83 -17.01
CA ILE A 8 2.49 34.93 -16.55
C ILE A 8 2.34 36.01 -15.50
N ASP A 9 1.20 36.71 -15.51
CA ASP A 9 0.95 37.85 -14.60
C ASP A 9 0.64 37.39 -13.17
N ASN A 10 -0.12 36.31 -13.02
CA ASN A 10 -0.52 35.78 -11.70
C ASN A 10 -0.44 34.24 -11.69
N TYR A 11 0.44 33.69 -10.87
CA TYR A 11 0.62 32.25 -10.72
C TYR A 11 -0.62 31.54 -10.13
N ALA A 12 -1.41 32.25 -9.31
CA ALA A 12 -2.61 31.70 -8.65
C ALA A 12 -3.89 31.80 -9.50
N ASP A 13 -3.80 32.31 -10.73
CA ASP A 13 -4.95 32.42 -11.63
C ASP A 13 -5.45 31.02 -12.06
N PRO A 14 -6.78 30.78 -12.08
CA PRO A 14 -7.36 29.54 -12.59
C PRO A 14 -6.90 29.15 -14.01
N GLU A 15 -6.57 30.12 -14.86
CA GLU A 15 -6.03 29.85 -16.20
C GLU A 15 -4.62 29.21 -16.18
N ASN A 16 -3.90 29.36 -15.07
CA ASN A 16 -2.54 28.85 -14.88
C ASN A 16 -2.47 27.53 -14.04
N LEU A 17 -3.60 26.84 -13.83
CA LEU A 17 -3.67 25.62 -13.04
C LEU A 17 -2.73 24.51 -13.53
N GLU A 18 -2.57 24.37 -14.84
CA GLU A 18 -1.65 23.40 -15.43
C GLU A 18 -0.18 23.71 -15.09
N ILE A 19 0.20 25.01 -15.17
CA ILE A 19 1.54 25.47 -14.79
C ILE A 19 1.78 25.25 -13.29
N GLN A 20 0.78 25.55 -12.44
CA GLN A 20 0.87 25.32 -11.00
C GLN A 20 1.08 23.85 -10.69
N HIS A 21 0.31 22.98 -11.33
CA HIS A 21 0.40 21.54 -11.18
C HIS A 21 1.81 21.03 -11.57
N ASN A 22 2.27 21.38 -12.76
CA ASN A 22 3.58 20.97 -13.27
C ASN A 22 4.75 21.48 -12.42
N VAL A 23 4.70 22.72 -11.94
CA VAL A 23 5.71 23.29 -11.02
C VAL A 23 5.71 22.53 -9.69
N THR A 24 4.54 22.23 -9.16
CA THR A 24 4.40 21.45 -7.91
C THR A 24 4.99 20.06 -8.06
N LEU A 25 4.71 19.38 -9.18
CA LEU A 25 5.29 18.06 -9.48
C LEU A 25 6.80 18.11 -9.64
N ALA A 26 7.33 19.14 -10.33
CA ALA A 26 8.76 19.32 -10.47
C ALA A 26 9.45 19.55 -9.12
N LEU A 27 8.87 20.39 -8.27
CA LEU A 27 9.37 20.60 -6.90
C LEU A 27 9.34 19.33 -6.08
N ARG A 28 8.25 18.54 -6.16
CA ARG A 28 8.10 17.26 -5.49
C ARG A 28 9.15 16.25 -5.99
N ALA A 29 9.32 16.13 -7.30
CA ALA A 29 10.31 15.24 -7.91
C ALA A 29 11.74 15.56 -7.48
N HIS A 30 12.10 16.86 -7.40
CA HIS A 30 13.46 17.27 -7.04
C HIS A 30 13.76 17.23 -5.52
N ASN A 31 12.77 17.51 -4.67
CA ASN A 31 13.01 17.70 -3.24
C ASN A 31 12.51 16.55 -2.36
N LEU A 32 11.56 15.74 -2.83
CA LEU A 32 10.94 14.68 -2.04
C LEU A 32 11.15 13.28 -2.61
N MET A 33 11.64 13.17 -3.86
CA MET A 33 11.87 11.87 -4.50
C MET A 33 13.38 11.67 -4.72
N PHE A 34 13.95 10.67 -4.08
CA PHE A 34 15.38 10.41 -4.09
C PHE A 34 15.71 9.13 -4.84
N ARG A 35 16.71 9.24 -5.73
CA ARG A 35 17.28 8.10 -6.44
C ARG A 35 17.89 7.12 -5.45
N ASP A 36 17.78 5.83 -5.73
CA ASP A 36 18.25 4.70 -4.91
C ASP A 36 17.53 4.54 -3.56
N LYS A 37 16.47 5.35 -3.32
CA LYS A 37 15.59 5.24 -2.18
C LYS A 37 14.14 5.01 -2.64
N ASP A 38 13.57 5.97 -3.33
CA ASP A 38 12.17 5.92 -3.79
C ASP A 38 12.04 5.30 -5.18
N TYR A 39 13.11 5.38 -5.97
CA TYR A 39 13.19 4.80 -7.32
C TYR A 39 14.64 4.51 -7.70
N VAL A 40 14.81 3.65 -8.70
CA VAL A 40 16.09 3.40 -9.38
C VAL A 40 15.96 3.73 -10.86
N VAL A 41 17.10 4.04 -11.50
CA VAL A 41 17.16 4.23 -12.95
C VAL A 41 17.92 3.05 -13.54
N LYS A 42 17.26 2.29 -14.43
CA LYS A 42 17.83 1.14 -15.11
C LYS A 42 17.30 1.09 -16.54
N ASP A 43 18.17 0.81 -17.51
CA ASP A 43 17.82 0.65 -18.93
C ASP A 43 17.02 1.84 -19.51
N ASP A 44 17.41 3.08 -19.16
CA ASP A 44 16.74 4.32 -19.53
C ASP A 44 15.29 4.43 -19.03
N GLU A 45 14.98 3.76 -17.91
CA GLU A 45 13.67 3.77 -17.26
C GLU A 45 13.78 4.09 -15.77
N VAL A 46 12.79 4.80 -15.25
CA VAL A 46 12.58 4.98 -13.81
C VAL A 46 11.72 3.81 -13.29
N LEU A 47 12.23 3.10 -12.32
CA LEU A 47 11.54 1.98 -11.67
C LEU A 47 11.31 2.30 -10.20
N ILE A 48 10.07 2.18 -9.74
CA ILE A 48 9.70 2.45 -8.35
C ILE A 48 10.30 1.39 -7.44
N VAL A 49 10.83 1.83 -6.30
CA VAL A 49 11.24 0.97 -5.18
C VAL A 49 10.15 1.02 -4.11
N ASP A 50 9.70 -0.12 -3.67
CA ASP A 50 8.74 -0.21 -2.57
C ASP A 50 9.43 0.16 -1.25
N GLU A 51 8.94 1.18 -0.58
CA GLU A 51 9.51 1.71 0.67
C GLU A 51 9.58 0.65 1.79
N PHE A 52 8.61 -0.27 1.84
CA PHE A 52 8.51 -1.27 2.90
C PHE A 52 9.32 -2.54 2.62
N THR A 53 9.41 -2.94 1.36
CA THR A 53 10.08 -4.19 0.97
C THR A 53 11.44 -3.94 0.34
N GLY A 54 11.70 -2.72 -0.09
CA GLY A 54 12.89 -2.36 -0.85
C GLY A 54 12.98 -3.04 -2.22
N ARG A 55 11.87 -3.59 -2.73
CA ARG A 55 11.83 -4.28 -4.04
C ARG A 55 11.49 -3.33 -5.17
N ILE A 56 12.10 -3.56 -6.31
CA ILE A 56 11.70 -2.89 -7.56
C ILE A 56 10.32 -3.38 -7.96
N MET A 57 9.44 -2.43 -8.33
CA MET A 57 8.07 -2.70 -8.78
C MET A 57 7.94 -2.46 -10.28
N PRO A 58 8.24 -3.46 -11.13
CA PRO A 58 8.16 -3.31 -12.58
C PRO A 58 6.72 -3.00 -13.02
N GLY A 59 6.57 -2.12 -14.00
CA GLY A 59 5.27 -1.77 -14.57
C GLY A 59 4.41 -0.82 -13.74
N ARG A 60 4.81 -0.51 -12.49
CA ARG A 60 4.15 0.54 -11.69
C ARG A 60 4.74 1.91 -12.01
N ARG A 61 3.86 2.93 -11.97
CA ARG A 61 4.23 4.33 -12.19
C ARG A 61 3.53 5.20 -11.14
N TYR A 62 4.18 6.28 -10.73
CA TYR A 62 3.51 7.31 -9.93
C TYR A 62 2.43 7.99 -10.77
N SER A 63 1.30 8.32 -10.15
CA SER A 63 0.16 9.00 -10.79
C SER A 63 0.40 10.51 -10.95
N ASP A 64 -0.55 11.14 -11.60
CA ASP A 64 -0.72 12.60 -11.70
C ASP A 64 0.48 13.34 -12.33
N GLY A 65 1.25 12.67 -13.18
CA GLY A 65 2.41 13.27 -13.83
C GLY A 65 3.72 13.25 -13.01
N LEU A 66 3.70 12.75 -11.75
CA LEU A 66 4.90 12.68 -10.92
C LEU A 66 5.98 11.79 -11.53
N HIS A 67 5.59 10.67 -12.14
CA HIS A 67 6.55 9.76 -12.76
C HIS A 67 7.27 10.42 -13.94
N GLN A 68 6.54 11.16 -14.78
CA GLN A 68 7.11 11.93 -15.88
C GLN A 68 8.04 13.05 -15.38
N ALA A 69 7.70 13.68 -14.25
CA ALA A 69 8.56 14.69 -13.64
C ALA A 69 9.89 14.08 -13.14
N ILE A 70 9.86 12.85 -12.63
CA ILE A 70 11.07 12.11 -12.23
C ILE A 70 11.85 11.66 -13.45
N GLU A 71 11.19 11.15 -14.50
CA GLU A 71 11.83 10.79 -15.78
C GLU A 71 12.55 12.00 -16.38
N ALA A 72 11.93 13.18 -16.37
CA ALA A 72 12.54 14.43 -16.82
C ALA A 72 13.72 14.85 -15.94
N LYS A 73 13.61 14.73 -14.61
CA LYS A 73 14.69 15.00 -13.65
C LYS A 73 15.92 14.13 -13.92
N GLU A 74 15.72 12.85 -14.21
CA GLU A 74 16.80 11.88 -14.45
C GLU A 74 17.27 11.86 -15.91
N HIS A 75 16.71 12.72 -16.78
CA HIS A 75 17.04 12.83 -18.20
C HIS A 75 16.85 11.52 -18.97
N VAL A 76 15.92 10.68 -18.56
CA VAL A 76 15.51 9.47 -19.27
C VAL A 76 14.29 9.76 -20.15
N LYS A 77 13.95 8.83 -21.03
CA LYS A 77 12.81 9.00 -21.95
C LYS A 77 11.49 9.13 -21.17
N VAL A 78 10.83 10.29 -21.29
CA VAL A 78 9.50 10.53 -20.71
C VAL A 78 8.46 9.72 -21.48
N LYS A 79 7.78 8.79 -20.80
CA LYS A 79 6.73 7.93 -21.34
C LYS A 79 5.35 8.54 -21.10
N ARG A 80 4.38 8.12 -21.91
CA ARG A 80 2.97 8.51 -21.70
C ARG A 80 2.46 7.94 -20.39
N GLU A 81 1.53 8.65 -19.77
CA GLU A 81 0.83 8.18 -18.59
C GLU A 81 -0.05 6.97 -18.92
N SER A 82 -0.06 5.98 -18.03
CA SER A 82 -0.96 4.85 -18.13
C SER A 82 -2.35 5.26 -17.63
N LYS A 83 -3.39 5.07 -18.42
CA LYS A 83 -4.76 5.32 -17.98
C LYS A 83 -5.24 4.17 -17.10
N THR A 84 -5.49 4.45 -15.83
CA THR A 84 -6.15 3.49 -14.94
C THR A 84 -7.62 3.37 -15.32
N LEU A 85 -8.05 2.18 -15.74
CA LEU A 85 -9.44 1.93 -16.14
C LEU A 85 -10.34 1.64 -14.94
N ALA A 86 -9.83 0.93 -13.95
CA ALA A 86 -10.55 0.59 -12.72
C ALA A 86 -9.57 0.22 -11.62
N THR A 87 -9.98 0.40 -10.38
CA THR A 87 -9.26 -0.02 -9.18
C THR A 87 -10.17 -0.84 -8.27
N ILE A 88 -9.59 -1.77 -7.53
CA ILE A 88 -10.27 -2.52 -6.48
C ILE A 88 -9.29 -2.73 -5.35
N THR A 89 -9.75 -2.64 -4.10
CA THR A 89 -8.91 -2.98 -2.95
C THR A 89 -8.62 -4.48 -2.93
N PHE A 90 -7.47 -4.84 -2.36
CA PHE A 90 -7.06 -6.23 -2.21
C PHE A 90 -8.12 -7.05 -1.45
N GLN A 91 -8.67 -6.47 -0.40
CA GLN A 91 -9.70 -7.07 0.44
C GLN A 91 -10.99 -7.36 -0.35
N ASN A 92 -11.51 -6.37 -1.06
CA ASN A 92 -12.71 -6.53 -1.88
C ASN A 92 -12.49 -7.52 -3.04
N PHE A 93 -11.28 -7.56 -3.61
CA PHE A 93 -10.93 -8.54 -4.63
C PHE A 93 -11.02 -9.98 -4.11
N PHE A 94 -10.35 -10.27 -2.98
CA PHE A 94 -10.38 -11.62 -2.39
C PHE A 94 -11.75 -12.00 -1.83
N ASN A 95 -12.56 -11.05 -1.38
CA ASN A 95 -13.92 -11.31 -0.90
C ASN A 95 -14.90 -11.72 -2.02
N LYS A 96 -14.52 -11.56 -3.29
CA LYS A 96 -15.31 -12.09 -4.43
C LYS A 96 -15.21 -13.62 -4.59
N PHE A 97 -14.27 -14.28 -3.92
CA PHE A 97 -14.11 -15.72 -3.99
C PHE A 97 -14.84 -16.41 -2.83
N GLU A 98 -15.66 -17.41 -3.13
CA GLU A 98 -16.36 -18.20 -2.13
C GLU A 98 -15.40 -19.04 -1.26
N LYS A 99 -14.38 -19.63 -1.87
CA LYS A 99 -13.35 -20.41 -1.20
C LYS A 99 -12.04 -19.65 -1.17
N LYS A 100 -11.60 -19.31 0.02
CA LYS A 100 -10.35 -18.59 0.30
C LYS A 100 -9.56 -19.37 1.32
N ALA A 101 -8.27 -19.57 1.06
CA ALA A 101 -7.34 -20.13 2.04
C ALA A 101 -5.95 -19.55 1.81
N GLY A 102 -5.15 -19.51 2.86
CA GLY A 102 -3.77 -19.08 2.79
C GLY A 102 -2.93 -19.81 3.83
N MET A 103 -1.62 -19.84 3.63
CA MET A 103 -0.69 -20.46 4.56
C MET A 103 0.43 -19.48 4.91
N THR A 104 0.70 -19.36 6.20
CA THR A 104 1.82 -18.58 6.71
C THR A 104 2.20 -19.06 8.10
N GLY A 105 3.46 -18.95 8.49
CA GLY A 105 3.91 -19.24 9.85
C GLY A 105 3.57 -18.16 10.88
N THR A 106 2.88 -17.08 10.51
CA THR A 106 2.70 -15.90 11.35
C THR A 106 1.27 -15.33 11.36
N ALA A 107 0.25 -16.11 10.96
CA ALA A 107 -1.13 -15.64 10.90
C ALA A 107 -1.77 -15.40 12.27
N LEU A 108 -1.37 -16.14 13.30
CA LEU A 108 -2.03 -16.14 14.60
C LEU A 108 -2.09 -14.76 15.27
N THR A 109 -1.09 -13.93 15.06
CA THR A 109 -1.07 -12.55 15.61
C THR A 109 -2.14 -11.65 15.00
N GLU A 110 -2.62 -11.98 13.81
CA GLU A 110 -3.58 -11.20 13.02
C GLU A 110 -4.93 -11.92 12.87
N GLU A 111 -5.22 -12.94 13.69
CA GLU A 111 -6.45 -13.74 13.60
C GLU A 111 -7.70 -12.88 13.63
N LYS A 112 -7.72 -11.85 14.48
CA LYS A 112 -8.85 -10.92 14.57
C LYS A 112 -9.13 -10.23 13.23
N GLU A 113 -8.09 -9.73 12.56
CA GLU A 113 -8.21 -9.07 11.26
C GLU A 113 -8.68 -10.04 10.17
N PHE A 114 -8.17 -11.28 10.15
CA PHE A 114 -8.64 -12.31 9.22
C PHE A 114 -10.12 -12.63 9.40
N ARG A 115 -10.58 -12.69 10.64
CA ARG A 115 -12.00 -12.97 10.95
C ARG A 115 -12.89 -11.79 10.57
N GLU A 116 -12.54 -10.57 10.94
CA GLU A 116 -13.38 -9.38 10.71
C GLU A 116 -13.43 -8.96 9.23
N ILE A 117 -12.33 -9.05 8.48
CA ILE A 117 -12.25 -8.57 7.10
C ILE A 117 -12.60 -9.66 6.09
N TYR A 118 -12.10 -10.88 6.29
CA TYR A 118 -12.20 -11.96 5.30
C TYR A 118 -13.14 -13.09 5.71
N ASN A 119 -13.70 -13.03 6.91
CA ASN A 119 -14.50 -14.11 7.52
C ASN A 119 -13.76 -15.46 7.49
N MET A 120 -12.49 -15.45 7.88
CA MET A 120 -11.63 -16.63 7.92
C MET A 120 -11.10 -16.85 9.33
N ASP A 121 -11.11 -18.11 9.78
CA ASP A 121 -10.45 -18.53 11.01
C ASP A 121 -8.97 -18.87 10.74
N VAL A 122 -8.16 -18.72 11.78
CA VAL A 122 -6.76 -19.15 11.76
C VAL A 122 -6.64 -20.50 12.47
N VAL A 123 -6.13 -21.50 11.75
CA VAL A 123 -5.91 -22.84 12.28
C VAL A 123 -4.40 -23.06 12.40
N GLU A 124 -3.93 -23.31 13.62
CA GLU A 124 -2.53 -23.63 13.88
C GLU A 124 -2.27 -25.12 13.58
N VAL A 125 -1.41 -25.37 12.60
CA VAL A 125 -0.94 -26.72 12.27
C VAL A 125 0.37 -26.95 13.01
N PRO A 126 0.46 -28.00 13.87
CA PRO A 126 1.69 -28.31 14.58
C PRO A 126 2.88 -28.54 13.64
N THR A 127 4.07 -28.11 14.06
CA THR A 127 5.30 -28.31 13.29
C THR A 127 5.66 -29.78 13.20
N ASN A 128 6.21 -30.22 12.05
CA ASN A 128 6.64 -31.60 11.83
C ASN A 128 7.71 -32.04 12.85
N LYS A 129 8.65 -31.16 13.17
CA LYS A 129 9.64 -31.36 14.22
C LYS A 129 9.57 -30.22 15.23
N PRO A 130 9.89 -30.48 16.51
CA PRO A 130 9.93 -29.41 17.52
C PRO A 130 10.86 -28.28 17.12
N VAL A 131 10.47 -27.04 17.40
CA VAL A 131 11.33 -25.87 17.27
C VAL A 131 12.29 -25.83 18.46
N ILE A 132 13.58 -26.06 18.21
CA ILE A 132 14.62 -26.03 19.24
C ILE A 132 15.43 -24.72 19.23
N ARG A 133 15.10 -23.79 18.34
CA ARG A 133 15.70 -22.44 18.31
C ARG A 133 15.51 -21.74 19.65
N VAL A 134 16.56 -21.05 20.09
CA VAL A 134 16.53 -20.23 21.29
C VAL A 134 16.25 -18.77 20.94
N ASP A 135 15.15 -18.23 21.44
CA ASP A 135 14.81 -16.83 21.25
C ASP A 135 15.18 -16.04 22.53
N TYR A 136 16.27 -15.24 22.44
CA TYR A 136 16.76 -14.42 23.56
C TYR A 136 15.89 -13.18 23.75
N ASN A 137 15.93 -12.62 24.98
CA ASN A 137 15.36 -11.32 25.26
C ASN A 137 16.04 -10.21 24.44
N ASP A 138 15.33 -9.13 24.22
CA ASP A 138 15.87 -7.97 23.51
C ASP A 138 17.06 -7.36 24.26
N ALA A 139 18.08 -7.00 23.52
CA ALA A 139 19.23 -6.24 23.99
C ALA A 139 18.94 -4.75 23.77
N VAL A 140 18.71 -4.00 24.85
CA VAL A 140 18.30 -2.59 24.77
C VAL A 140 19.47 -1.68 25.12
N PHE A 141 19.71 -0.69 24.25
CA PHE A 141 20.78 0.29 24.34
C PHE A 141 20.21 1.72 24.43
N LYS A 142 20.96 2.62 25.03
CA LYS A 142 20.57 4.02 25.10
C LYS A 142 20.65 4.71 23.74
N THR A 143 21.68 4.42 22.94
CA THR A 143 21.98 5.06 21.65
C THR A 143 22.02 4.08 20.49
N LYS A 144 21.74 4.56 19.26
CA LYS A 144 21.93 3.78 18.02
C LYS A 144 23.38 3.35 17.84
N LYS A 145 24.33 4.20 18.22
CA LYS A 145 25.76 3.89 18.12
C LYS A 145 26.15 2.69 18.98
N GLY A 146 25.74 2.67 20.25
CA GLY A 146 25.99 1.54 21.15
C GLY A 146 25.35 0.26 20.63
N LYS A 147 24.11 0.34 20.15
CA LYS A 147 23.40 -0.76 19.51
C LYS A 147 24.21 -1.35 18.33
N PHE A 148 24.60 -0.52 17.36
CA PHE A 148 25.33 -1.01 16.18
C PHE A 148 26.72 -1.59 16.51
N ASN A 149 27.43 -1.02 17.48
CA ASN A 149 28.67 -1.60 17.97
C ASN A 149 28.44 -3.00 18.53
N ALA A 150 27.39 -3.20 19.33
CA ALA A 150 27.05 -4.49 19.90
C ALA A 150 26.61 -5.51 18.82
N VAL A 151 25.85 -5.07 17.80
CA VAL A 151 25.49 -5.90 16.65
C VAL A 151 26.73 -6.39 15.92
N VAL A 152 27.66 -5.49 15.58
CA VAL A 152 28.90 -5.83 14.90
C VAL A 152 29.74 -6.81 15.73
N GLN A 153 29.87 -6.58 17.04
CA GLN A 153 30.57 -7.47 17.95
C GLN A 153 29.95 -8.87 17.97
N SER A 154 28.62 -8.96 18.03
CA SER A 154 27.90 -10.23 18.01
C SER A 154 28.07 -10.99 16.68
N VAL A 155 28.15 -10.26 15.56
CA VAL A 155 28.44 -10.85 14.23
C VAL A 155 29.87 -11.42 14.21
N ILE A 156 30.86 -10.68 14.72
CA ILE A 156 32.27 -11.12 14.77
C ILE A 156 32.37 -12.41 15.59
N GLU A 157 31.82 -12.43 16.80
CA GLU A 157 31.85 -13.59 17.70
C GLU A 157 31.23 -14.86 17.07
N SER A 158 30.13 -14.67 16.32
CA SER A 158 29.47 -15.79 15.65
C SER A 158 30.25 -16.27 14.43
N HIS A 159 30.78 -15.34 13.61
CA HIS A 159 31.63 -15.67 12.47
C HIS A 159 32.88 -16.43 12.90
N GLU A 160 33.57 -16.04 13.96
CA GLU A 160 34.74 -16.73 14.52
C GLU A 160 34.41 -18.15 15.00
N LYS A 161 33.19 -18.39 15.47
CA LYS A 161 32.69 -19.74 15.84
C LYS A 161 32.26 -20.58 14.63
N GLY A 162 32.23 -19.99 13.42
CA GLY A 162 31.70 -20.61 12.24
C GLY A 162 30.18 -20.65 12.15
N GLN A 163 29.48 -19.95 13.05
CA GLN A 163 28.03 -19.87 13.06
C GLN A 163 27.52 -18.89 11.99
N PRO A 164 26.65 -19.32 11.06
CA PRO A 164 26.09 -18.42 10.07
C PRO A 164 25.17 -17.37 10.73
N VAL A 165 25.24 -16.11 10.26
CA VAL A 165 24.48 -14.97 10.80
C VAL A 165 23.67 -14.31 9.72
N LEU A 166 22.40 -14.10 10.00
CA LEU A 166 21.49 -13.24 9.21
C LEU A 166 21.14 -12.00 10.02
N VAL A 167 21.58 -10.83 9.56
CA VAL A 167 21.28 -9.54 10.16
C VAL A 167 20.10 -8.92 9.42
N GLY A 168 18.95 -8.79 10.09
CA GLY A 168 17.77 -8.12 9.57
C GLY A 168 17.79 -6.62 9.84
N THR A 169 17.64 -5.82 8.80
CA THR A 169 17.56 -4.34 8.88
C THR A 169 16.24 -3.85 8.32
N ILE A 170 15.75 -2.70 8.78
CA ILE A 170 14.52 -2.08 8.26
C ILE A 170 14.80 -1.26 7.00
N THR A 171 15.92 -0.51 6.97
CA THR A 171 16.24 0.39 5.88
C THR A 171 17.50 -0.03 5.12
N ILE A 172 17.60 0.41 3.86
CA ILE A 172 18.82 0.23 3.04
C ILE A 172 20.00 0.97 3.69
N GLU A 173 19.76 2.17 4.21
CA GLU A 173 20.78 2.98 4.91
C GLU A 173 21.41 2.22 6.08
N THR A 174 20.59 1.59 6.92
CA THR A 174 21.08 0.76 8.03
C THR A 174 21.89 -0.44 7.52
N SER A 175 21.47 -1.07 6.42
CA SER A 175 22.21 -2.20 5.83
C SER A 175 23.56 -1.77 5.29
N GLU A 176 23.65 -0.62 4.66
CA GLU A 176 24.90 -0.04 4.14
C GLU A 176 25.84 0.39 5.27
N LEU A 177 25.30 1.04 6.32
CA LEU A 177 26.07 1.41 7.50
C LEU A 177 26.71 0.19 8.18
N LEU A 178 25.95 -0.85 8.42
CA LEU A 178 26.46 -2.10 9.01
C LEU A 178 27.49 -2.79 8.10
N SER A 179 27.23 -2.79 6.78
CA SER A 179 28.18 -3.32 5.80
C SER A 179 29.51 -2.57 5.86
N GLU A 180 29.50 -1.24 5.95
CA GLU A 180 30.72 -0.45 6.10
C GLU A 180 31.46 -0.76 7.42
N MET A 181 30.71 -0.90 8.53
CA MET A 181 31.29 -1.24 9.82
C MET A 181 31.94 -2.62 9.81
N LEU A 182 31.30 -3.64 9.22
CA LEU A 182 31.86 -4.99 9.09
C LEU A 182 33.07 -5.02 8.16
N ARG A 183 33.04 -4.26 7.07
CA ARG A 183 34.17 -4.13 6.14
C ARG A 183 35.40 -3.53 6.84
N LYS A 184 35.21 -2.51 7.66
CA LYS A 184 36.29 -1.91 8.49
C LYS A 184 36.89 -2.92 9.47
N LYS A 185 36.13 -3.92 9.89
CA LYS A 185 36.57 -5.01 10.78
C LYS A 185 37.11 -6.22 10.02
N GLY A 186 37.11 -6.18 8.66
CA GLY A 186 37.63 -7.28 7.82
C GLY A 186 36.72 -8.51 7.75
N ILE A 187 35.44 -8.39 8.13
CA ILE A 187 34.48 -9.50 8.10
C ILE A 187 33.87 -9.62 6.70
N PRO A 188 34.07 -10.76 5.99
CA PRO A 188 33.42 -11.00 4.71
C PRO A 188 31.91 -11.15 4.91
N HIS A 189 31.13 -10.49 4.09
CA HIS A 189 29.67 -10.53 4.20
C HIS A 189 28.99 -10.22 2.88
N ASN A 190 27.76 -10.70 2.73
CA ASN A 190 26.86 -10.38 1.63
C ASN A 190 25.79 -9.39 2.09
N VAL A 191 25.39 -8.47 1.17
CA VAL A 191 24.31 -7.52 1.42
C VAL A 191 23.17 -7.80 0.44
N LEU A 192 21.99 -8.05 0.98
CA LEU A 192 20.77 -8.33 0.24
C LEU A 192 19.77 -7.19 0.44
N ASN A 193 19.72 -6.30 -0.52
CA ASN A 193 18.78 -5.19 -0.58
C ASN A 193 18.27 -4.99 -2.01
N ALA A 194 17.41 -3.99 -2.24
CA ALA A 194 16.81 -3.71 -3.56
C ALA A 194 17.83 -3.49 -4.68
N LYS A 195 19.04 -3.03 -4.36
CA LYS A 195 20.10 -2.79 -5.35
C LYS A 195 20.66 -4.08 -5.95
N TYR A 196 20.57 -5.21 -5.23
CA TYR A 196 21.18 -6.50 -5.57
C TYR A 196 20.16 -7.61 -5.77
N HIS A 197 18.95 -7.27 -6.09
CA HIS A 197 17.84 -8.23 -6.19
C HIS A 197 18.07 -9.34 -7.25
N GLU A 198 18.87 -9.10 -8.29
CA GLU A 198 19.21 -10.11 -9.31
C GLU A 198 20.07 -11.26 -8.73
N LEU A 199 20.82 -10.99 -7.66
CA LEU A 199 21.65 -11.96 -6.96
C LEU A 199 20.95 -12.58 -5.73
N GLU A 200 19.69 -12.22 -5.48
CA GLU A 200 18.95 -12.62 -4.28
C GLU A 200 19.00 -14.13 -4.03
N ALA A 201 18.67 -14.93 -5.05
CA ALA A 201 18.62 -16.39 -4.93
C ALA A 201 20.00 -17.00 -4.60
N GLN A 202 21.06 -16.45 -5.20
CA GLN A 202 22.43 -16.89 -4.94
C GLN A 202 22.86 -16.54 -3.52
N ILE A 203 22.67 -15.29 -3.08
CA ILE A 203 23.03 -14.82 -1.74
C ILE A 203 22.29 -15.63 -0.67
N VAL A 204 20.98 -15.89 -0.87
CA VAL A 204 20.21 -16.69 0.08
C VAL A 204 20.68 -18.14 0.14
N SER A 205 21.08 -18.72 -0.99
CA SER A 205 21.62 -20.09 -1.02
C SER A 205 22.96 -20.25 -0.27
N GLU A 206 23.70 -19.15 -0.14
CA GLU A 206 24.99 -19.12 0.57
C GLU A 206 24.85 -18.72 2.05
N ALA A 207 23.72 -18.09 2.43
CA ALA A 207 23.51 -17.54 3.78
C ALA A 207 23.52 -18.59 4.90
N GLY A 208 23.31 -19.86 4.59
CA GLY A 208 23.32 -20.97 5.55
C GLY A 208 24.64 -21.72 5.67
N ARG A 209 25.69 -21.30 4.96
CA ARG A 209 27.01 -21.94 5.02
C ARG A 209 27.76 -21.55 6.28
N HIS A 210 28.67 -22.43 6.69
CA HIS A 210 29.57 -22.23 7.83
C HIS A 210 30.23 -20.84 7.80
N GLY A 211 30.04 -20.06 8.87
CA GLY A 211 30.62 -18.73 9.03
C GLY A 211 30.06 -17.64 8.08
N ALA A 212 29.04 -17.92 7.29
CA ALA A 212 28.44 -16.93 6.40
C ALA A 212 27.84 -15.78 7.17
N VAL A 213 28.05 -14.54 6.70
CA VAL A 213 27.40 -13.34 7.24
C VAL A 213 26.59 -12.69 6.13
N THR A 214 25.29 -12.52 6.37
CA THR A 214 24.37 -11.91 5.42
C THR A 214 23.61 -10.77 6.10
N ILE A 215 23.64 -9.59 5.52
CA ILE A 215 22.80 -8.47 5.92
C ILE A 215 21.62 -8.41 4.94
N ALA A 216 20.39 -8.43 5.43
CA ALA A 216 19.20 -8.40 4.58
C ALA A 216 18.18 -7.37 5.07
N THR A 217 17.58 -6.60 4.15
CA THR A 217 16.37 -5.86 4.48
C THR A 217 15.20 -6.80 4.65
N ASN A 218 14.19 -6.42 5.42
CA ASN A 218 13.12 -7.25 5.98
C ASN A 218 12.53 -8.32 5.08
N MET A 219 12.30 -8.00 3.82
CA MET A 219 11.55 -8.87 2.90
C MET A 219 12.44 -9.56 1.89
N ALA A 220 13.74 -9.24 1.87
CA ALA A 220 14.67 -9.88 0.97
C ALA A 220 14.81 -11.38 1.31
N GLY A 221 14.81 -12.23 0.29
CA GLY A 221 14.82 -13.69 0.44
C GLY A 221 13.53 -14.32 0.97
N ARG A 222 12.41 -13.59 0.99
CA ARG A 222 11.11 -14.16 1.38
C ARG A 222 10.67 -15.25 0.41
N GLY A 223 10.20 -16.38 0.96
CA GLY A 223 9.78 -17.54 0.17
C GLY A 223 10.94 -18.48 -0.23
N THR A 224 12.18 -18.12 0.06
CA THR A 224 13.36 -18.97 -0.17
C THR A 224 13.85 -19.56 1.15
N ASP A 225 14.14 -20.85 1.15
CA ASP A 225 14.66 -21.55 2.33
C ASP A 225 16.18 -21.38 2.44
N ILE A 226 16.66 -21.08 3.65
CA ILE A 226 18.09 -21.04 3.96
C ILE A 226 18.48 -22.42 4.46
N LYS A 227 19.19 -23.16 3.61
CA LYS A 227 19.66 -24.49 3.97
C LYS A 227 21.02 -24.39 4.67
N LEU A 228 21.13 -25.06 5.81
CA LEU A 228 22.37 -25.15 6.57
C LEU A 228 23.21 -26.29 6.07
N ASP A 229 24.56 -26.12 6.06
CA ASP A 229 25.49 -27.23 5.94
C ASP A 229 25.74 -27.88 7.33
N ASP A 230 26.36 -29.06 7.33
CA ASP A 230 26.57 -29.83 8.57
C ASP A 230 27.48 -29.08 9.57
N GLU A 231 28.44 -28.32 9.07
CA GLU A 231 29.35 -27.52 9.89
C GLU A 231 28.60 -26.33 10.54
N ALA A 232 27.70 -25.69 9.81
CA ALA A 232 26.84 -24.64 10.36
C ALA A 232 25.86 -25.16 11.43
N VAL A 233 25.31 -26.36 11.22
CA VAL A 233 24.47 -27.04 12.22
C VAL A 233 25.28 -27.34 13.48
N ALA A 234 26.52 -27.87 13.33
CA ALA A 234 27.41 -28.14 14.44
C ALA A 234 27.85 -26.86 15.20
N ALA A 235 27.95 -25.72 14.49
CA ALA A 235 28.27 -24.41 15.07
C ALA A 235 27.10 -23.75 15.82
N GLY A 236 25.90 -24.37 15.85
CA GLY A 236 24.73 -23.89 16.55
C GLY A 236 23.59 -23.40 15.64
N GLY A 237 23.71 -23.61 14.33
CA GLY A 237 22.70 -23.24 13.34
C GLY A 237 22.65 -21.75 13.05
N LEU A 238 21.63 -21.30 12.31
CA LEU A 238 21.51 -19.92 11.87
C LEU A 238 21.16 -18.99 13.03
N LYS A 239 22.00 -17.97 13.22
CA LYS A 239 21.73 -16.88 14.15
C LYS A 239 21.03 -15.73 13.47
N ILE A 240 19.91 -15.30 14.02
CA ILE A 240 19.15 -14.13 13.58
C ILE A 240 19.46 -12.95 14.48
N ILE A 241 19.90 -11.85 13.90
CA ILE A 241 20.07 -10.56 14.57
C ILE A 241 19.09 -9.57 13.96
N GLY A 242 18.07 -9.14 14.72
CA GLY A 242 17.21 -8.03 14.33
C GLY A 242 17.81 -6.70 14.84
N THR A 243 17.99 -5.73 13.98
CA THR A 243 18.57 -4.43 14.38
C THR A 243 17.57 -3.46 14.95
N GLU A 244 16.29 -3.76 14.80
CA GLU A 244 15.15 -2.99 15.34
C GLU A 244 13.93 -3.91 15.43
N ARG A 245 12.96 -3.53 16.26
CA ARG A 245 11.62 -4.12 16.23
C ARG A 245 10.77 -3.42 15.19
N HIS A 246 10.00 -4.21 14.46
CA HIS A 246 9.05 -3.70 13.48
C HIS A 246 7.76 -3.21 14.15
N GLU A 247 6.96 -2.46 13.42
CA GLU A 247 5.63 -2.03 13.85
C GLU A 247 4.65 -3.21 14.08
N SER A 248 4.91 -4.36 13.46
CA SER A 248 4.10 -5.58 13.62
C SER A 248 4.95 -6.74 14.11
N ARG A 249 4.49 -7.41 15.16
CA ARG A 249 5.08 -8.66 15.69
C ARG A 249 5.16 -9.76 14.64
N ARG A 250 4.24 -9.76 13.71
CA ARG A 250 4.21 -10.69 12.57
C ARG A 250 5.50 -10.61 11.75
N ILE A 251 6.01 -9.41 11.50
CA ILE A 251 7.24 -9.21 10.73
C ILE A 251 8.46 -9.69 11.54
N ASP A 252 8.51 -9.41 12.84
CA ASP A 252 9.55 -9.93 13.74
C ASP A 252 9.57 -11.47 13.72
N ASN A 253 8.39 -12.09 13.80
CA ASN A 253 8.26 -13.55 13.75
C ASN A 253 8.67 -14.12 12.39
N GLN A 254 8.42 -13.41 11.28
CA GLN A 254 8.92 -13.82 9.96
C GLN A 254 10.43 -13.79 9.87
N LEU A 255 11.08 -12.83 10.50
CA LEU A 255 12.53 -12.77 10.59
C LEU A 255 13.09 -13.92 11.45
N ARG A 256 12.56 -14.11 12.67
CA ARG A 256 12.93 -15.24 13.55
C ARG A 256 12.72 -16.59 12.87
N GLY A 257 11.60 -16.75 12.17
CA GLY A 257 11.22 -17.99 11.48
C GLY A 257 12.12 -18.40 10.31
N ARG A 258 13.14 -17.63 9.99
CA ARG A 258 14.18 -18.03 9.03
C ARG A 258 15.17 -19.01 9.63
N SER A 259 15.27 -19.08 10.97
CA SER A 259 16.10 -19.99 11.74
C SER A 259 15.27 -21.04 12.48
N GLY A 260 15.84 -22.17 12.80
CA GLY A 260 15.20 -23.24 13.56
C GLY A 260 14.14 -24.01 12.77
N ARG A 261 14.33 -24.17 11.45
CA ARG A 261 13.42 -24.90 10.57
C ARG A 261 13.70 -26.39 10.63
N GLN A 262 12.62 -27.20 10.55
CA GLN A 262 12.70 -28.67 10.49
C GLN A 262 13.55 -29.30 11.61
N GLY A 263 13.56 -28.69 12.81
CA GLY A 263 14.32 -29.19 13.96
C GLY A 263 15.80 -28.81 13.95
N ASP A 264 16.25 -27.92 13.07
CA ASP A 264 17.60 -27.38 13.11
C ASP A 264 17.81 -26.51 14.35
N PRO A 265 19.04 -26.47 14.90
CA PRO A 265 19.38 -25.50 15.94
C PRO A 265 19.39 -24.09 15.37
N GLY A 266 19.36 -23.11 16.24
CA GLY A 266 19.47 -21.73 15.88
C GLY A 266 19.17 -20.80 17.06
N GLU A 267 19.38 -19.53 16.85
CA GLU A 267 19.07 -18.52 17.85
C GLU A 267 18.60 -17.21 17.23
N SER A 268 17.84 -16.44 17.99
CA SER A 268 17.41 -15.12 17.57
C SER A 268 17.54 -14.10 18.70
N ARG A 269 17.93 -12.87 18.33
CA ARG A 269 17.98 -11.73 19.26
C ARG A 269 17.74 -10.44 18.53
N PHE A 270 16.94 -9.54 19.15
CA PHE A 270 16.77 -8.18 18.68
C PHE A 270 17.63 -7.21 19.50
N TYR A 271 18.27 -6.30 18.78
CA TYR A 271 19.07 -5.20 19.34
C TYR A 271 18.31 -3.90 19.12
N ILE A 272 17.99 -3.19 20.19
CA ILE A 272 17.06 -2.06 20.16
C ILE A 272 17.74 -0.86 20.80
N SER A 273 17.49 0.32 20.26
CA SER A 273 17.89 1.60 20.87
C SER A 273 16.68 2.41 21.29
N LEU A 274 16.82 3.21 22.35
CA LEU A 274 15.79 4.20 22.72
C LEU A 274 15.60 5.30 21.65
N GLU A 275 16.55 5.42 20.73
CA GLU A 275 16.49 6.32 19.58
C GLU A 275 15.81 5.71 18.35
N ASP A 276 15.41 4.43 18.38
CA ASP A 276 14.67 3.79 17.31
C ASP A 276 13.24 4.36 17.22
N ASP A 277 12.68 4.43 16.02
CA ASP A 277 11.42 5.14 15.78
C ASP A 277 10.26 4.55 16.59
N LEU A 278 10.18 3.23 16.69
CA LEU A 278 9.18 2.55 17.52
C LEU A 278 9.29 2.99 18.99
N MET A 279 10.50 3.12 19.50
CA MET A 279 10.76 3.50 20.90
C MET A 279 10.45 4.97 21.15
N ARG A 280 10.78 5.85 20.20
CA ARG A 280 10.47 7.28 20.27
C ARG A 280 8.97 7.56 20.35
N LEU A 281 8.16 6.79 19.61
CA LEU A 281 6.70 7.00 19.57
C LEU A 281 5.97 6.55 20.84
N PHE A 282 6.46 5.52 21.55
CA PHE A 282 5.63 4.84 22.56
C PHE A 282 6.27 4.66 23.93
N ALA A 283 7.58 4.80 24.08
CA ALA A 283 8.25 4.38 25.29
C ALA A 283 9.33 5.34 25.83
N GLN A 284 9.63 6.44 25.14
CA GLN A 284 10.81 7.26 25.36
C GLN A 284 10.94 7.78 26.79
N GLU A 285 9.91 8.42 27.34
CA GLU A 285 10.01 9.07 28.67
C GLU A 285 10.15 8.06 29.82
N ARG A 286 9.35 6.99 29.81
CA ARG A 286 9.38 5.99 30.89
C ARG A 286 10.68 5.20 30.92
N LEU A 287 11.16 4.81 29.75
CA LEU A 287 12.39 4.03 29.63
C LEU A 287 13.63 4.89 29.86
N MET A 288 13.66 6.13 29.37
CA MET A 288 14.73 7.08 29.63
C MET A 288 14.89 7.33 31.16
N ASN A 289 13.79 7.46 31.89
CA ASN A 289 13.83 7.60 33.33
C ASN A 289 14.41 6.37 34.03
N ILE A 290 14.09 5.16 33.54
CA ILE A 290 14.67 3.91 34.06
C ILE A 290 16.16 3.85 33.76
N PHE A 291 16.60 4.14 32.53
CA PHE A 291 18.02 4.15 32.17
C PHE A 291 18.83 5.19 32.94
N ASN A 292 18.27 6.39 33.12
CA ASN A 292 18.92 7.45 33.90
C ASN A 292 19.01 7.12 35.41
N SER A 293 17.98 6.46 35.96
CA SER A 293 17.98 6.04 37.37
C SER A 293 18.95 4.90 37.67
N LEU A 294 19.22 4.05 36.65
CA LEU A 294 20.17 2.94 36.75
C LEU A 294 21.62 3.34 36.49
N GLY A 295 21.87 4.59 36.04
CA GLY A 295 23.22 5.08 35.76
C GLY A 295 23.93 4.34 34.61
N VAL A 296 23.17 3.77 33.65
CA VAL A 296 23.67 2.94 32.56
C VAL A 296 24.47 3.79 31.58
N SER A 297 25.63 3.30 31.15
CA SER A 297 26.47 3.96 30.16
C SER A 297 25.84 3.83 28.73
N GLU A 298 26.34 4.65 27.78
CA GLU A 298 25.78 4.66 26.39
C GLU A 298 25.94 3.33 25.64
N ASP A 299 27.03 2.62 25.94
CA ASP A 299 27.39 1.33 25.28
C ASP A 299 26.94 0.11 26.10
N GLU A 300 26.35 0.33 27.28
CA GLU A 300 25.93 -0.75 28.16
C GLU A 300 24.61 -1.33 27.77
N GLN A 301 24.57 -2.65 27.64
CA GLN A 301 23.39 -3.42 27.29
C GLN A 301 22.53 -3.65 28.53
N ILE A 302 21.23 -3.37 28.42
CA ILE A 302 20.25 -3.83 29.40
C ILE A 302 19.44 -4.98 28.79
N GLU A 303 19.40 -6.09 29.50
CA GLU A 303 18.61 -7.26 29.16
C GLU A 303 17.64 -7.55 30.29
N HIS A 304 16.36 -7.29 30.06
CA HIS A 304 15.35 -7.57 31.07
C HIS A 304 14.01 -7.95 30.42
N LYS A 305 13.43 -9.06 30.88
CA LYS A 305 12.15 -9.58 30.35
C LYS A 305 11.02 -8.54 30.39
N MET A 306 11.01 -7.64 31.38
CA MET A 306 10.01 -6.58 31.46
C MET A 306 10.13 -5.56 30.32
N LEU A 307 11.36 -5.27 29.84
CA LEU A 307 11.58 -4.36 28.71
C LEU A 307 11.04 -4.98 27.41
N SER A 308 11.38 -6.23 27.12
CA SER A 308 10.83 -6.95 25.94
C SER A 308 9.31 -6.98 25.97
N LYS A 309 8.70 -7.21 27.14
CA LYS A 309 7.24 -7.20 27.29
C LYS A 309 6.62 -5.79 27.10
N ALA A 310 7.31 -4.75 27.54
CA ALA A 310 6.86 -3.37 27.32
C ALA A 310 6.89 -2.99 25.84
N ILE A 311 7.93 -3.41 25.12
CA ILE A 311 8.07 -3.22 23.67
C ILE A 311 6.97 -3.99 22.92
N GLU A 312 6.71 -5.24 23.27
CA GLU A 312 5.61 -6.02 22.69
C GLU A 312 4.24 -5.35 22.93
N THR A 313 4.04 -4.76 24.11
CA THR A 313 2.80 -4.02 24.41
C THR A 313 2.67 -2.76 23.52
N ALA A 314 3.78 -2.07 23.26
CA ALA A 314 3.82 -0.94 22.34
C ALA A 314 3.49 -1.37 20.91
N GLN A 315 4.08 -2.47 20.43
CA GLN A 315 3.76 -3.04 19.11
C GLN A 315 2.27 -3.38 18.99
N LYS A 316 1.68 -4.05 19.98
CA LYS A 316 0.24 -4.36 20.00
C LYS A 316 -0.63 -3.11 19.85
N LYS A 317 -0.22 -2.01 20.47
CA LYS A 317 -0.95 -0.74 20.39
C LYS A 317 -0.88 -0.13 18.99
N ILE A 318 0.29 -0.21 18.34
CA ILE A 318 0.45 0.21 16.95
C ILE A 318 -0.36 -0.68 16.01
N GLU A 319 -0.27 -1.99 16.15
CA GLU A 319 -1.05 -2.97 15.38
C GLU A 319 -2.55 -2.64 15.45
N THR A 320 -3.07 -2.37 16.66
CA THR A 320 -4.48 -2.00 16.85
C THR A 320 -4.83 -0.68 16.17
N ASN A 321 -3.97 0.34 16.28
CA ASN A 321 -4.20 1.63 15.62
C ASN A 321 -4.18 1.49 14.10
N ASN A 322 -3.18 0.79 13.55
CA ASN A 322 -3.06 0.56 12.12
C ASN A 322 -4.22 -0.28 11.58
N PHE A 323 -4.70 -1.26 12.35
CA PHE A 323 -5.91 -2.01 12.02
C PHE A 323 -7.14 -1.10 11.97
N GLY A 324 -7.32 -0.19 12.94
CA GLY A 324 -8.40 0.79 12.93
C GLY A 324 -8.38 1.68 11.69
N ILE A 325 -7.20 2.18 11.30
CA ILE A 325 -7.04 3.00 10.08
C ILE A 325 -7.42 2.17 8.83
N ARG A 326 -6.95 0.92 8.71
CA ARG A 326 -7.31 0.04 7.59
C ARG A 326 -8.80 -0.27 7.54
N SER A 327 -9.44 -0.49 8.69
CA SER A 327 -10.87 -0.75 8.78
C SER A 327 -11.69 0.44 8.29
N HIS A 328 -11.36 1.65 8.72
CA HIS A 328 -12.04 2.86 8.23
C HIS A 328 -11.85 3.09 6.72
N LEU A 329 -10.66 2.84 6.18
CA LEU A 329 -10.44 2.93 4.74
C LEU A 329 -11.32 1.94 3.97
N LEU A 330 -11.54 0.74 4.50
CA LEU A 330 -12.43 -0.25 3.89
C LEU A 330 -13.90 0.14 3.98
N GLU A 331 -14.33 0.75 5.07
CA GLU A 331 -15.70 1.29 5.19
C GLU A 331 -15.98 2.36 4.12
N TYR A 332 -15.03 3.26 3.86
CA TYR A 332 -15.16 4.23 2.75
C TYR A 332 -15.14 3.55 1.38
N ASP A 333 -14.27 2.56 1.16
CA ASP A 333 -14.20 1.83 -0.11
C ASP A 333 -15.44 0.96 -0.36
N GLN A 334 -16.20 0.61 0.69
CA GLN A 334 -17.45 -0.15 0.56
C GLN A 334 -18.45 0.55 -0.36
N VAL A 335 -18.66 1.86 -0.18
CA VAL A 335 -19.57 2.65 -1.01
C VAL A 335 -19.13 2.61 -2.48
N MET A 336 -17.85 2.78 -2.73
CA MET A 336 -17.28 2.71 -4.09
C MET A 336 -17.40 1.30 -4.67
N ASN A 337 -17.27 0.26 -3.84
CA ASN A 337 -17.43 -1.12 -4.26
C ASN A 337 -18.87 -1.45 -4.64
N GLU A 338 -19.85 -0.98 -3.89
CA GLU A 338 -21.27 -1.14 -4.19
C GLU A 338 -21.62 -0.47 -5.54
N GLN A 339 -21.16 0.75 -5.77
CA GLN A 339 -21.32 1.42 -7.07
C GLN A 339 -20.66 0.65 -8.21
N ARG A 340 -19.47 0.11 -7.97
CA ARG A 340 -18.75 -0.71 -8.96
C ARG A 340 -19.52 -1.99 -9.29
N GLU A 341 -20.08 -2.65 -8.31
CA GLU A 341 -20.86 -3.88 -8.52
C GLU A 341 -22.12 -3.63 -9.35
N ILE A 342 -22.83 -2.52 -9.07
CA ILE A 342 -24.00 -2.11 -9.87
C ILE A 342 -23.58 -1.88 -11.33
N MET A 343 -22.53 -1.07 -11.55
CA MET A 343 -22.05 -0.76 -12.89
C MET A 343 -21.58 -2.00 -13.66
N TYR A 344 -20.87 -2.92 -13.00
CA TYR A 344 -20.42 -4.15 -13.63
C TYR A 344 -21.56 -5.15 -13.88
N ALA A 345 -22.57 -5.19 -13.01
CA ALA A 345 -23.76 -6.00 -13.24
C ALA A 345 -24.53 -5.54 -14.48
N GLU A 346 -24.73 -4.22 -14.61
CA GLU A 346 -25.37 -3.64 -15.80
C GLU A 346 -24.53 -3.88 -17.07
N ARG A 347 -23.23 -3.65 -17.00
CA ARG A 347 -22.31 -3.93 -18.11
C ARG A 347 -22.39 -5.40 -18.53
N ARG A 348 -22.47 -6.33 -17.60
CA ARG A 348 -22.56 -7.75 -17.88
C ARG A 348 -23.85 -8.11 -18.59
N ARG A 349 -24.97 -7.54 -18.16
CA ARG A 349 -26.27 -7.72 -18.82
C ARG A 349 -26.21 -7.31 -20.31
N VAL A 350 -25.55 -6.19 -20.61
CA VAL A 350 -25.33 -5.75 -21.99
C VAL A 350 -24.46 -6.74 -22.76
N LEU A 351 -23.37 -7.21 -22.16
CA LEU A 351 -22.44 -8.15 -22.81
C LEU A 351 -23.06 -9.53 -23.01
N ASP A 352 -23.94 -9.95 -22.12
CA ASP A 352 -24.69 -11.23 -22.22
C ASP A 352 -25.86 -11.14 -23.20
N GLY A 353 -26.10 -9.97 -23.83
CA GLY A 353 -27.11 -9.76 -24.85
C GLY A 353 -28.54 -9.61 -24.30
N GLU A 354 -28.68 -9.27 -23.00
CA GLU A 354 -30.01 -8.96 -22.48
C GLU A 354 -30.54 -7.64 -23.08
N SER A 355 -31.87 -7.63 -23.40
CA SER A 355 -32.48 -6.38 -23.84
C SER A 355 -32.48 -5.32 -22.77
N MET A 356 -31.84 -4.19 -23.05
CA MET A 356 -31.76 -3.03 -22.15
C MET A 356 -32.93 -2.05 -22.34
N ARG A 357 -33.89 -2.34 -23.25
CA ARG A 357 -34.98 -1.42 -23.62
C ARG A 357 -35.71 -0.86 -22.42
N ASN A 358 -36.12 -1.70 -21.46
CA ASN A 358 -36.84 -1.27 -20.27
C ASN A 358 -35.97 -0.37 -19.35
N SER A 359 -34.69 -0.67 -19.24
CA SER A 359 -33.75 0.15 -18.45
C SER A 359 -33.53 1.51 -19.11
N ILE A 360 -33.38 1.56 -20.42
CA ILE A 360 -33.25 2.81 -21.18
C ILE A 360 -34.53 3.65 -21.06
N MET A 361 -35.70 3.05 -21.22
CA MET A 361 -36.98 3.74 -21.05
C MET A 361 -37.12 4.35 -19.66
N LYS A 362 -36.72 3.61 -18.63
CA LYS A 362 -36.68 4.12 -17.26
C LYS A 362 -35.72 5.29 -17.12
N MET A 363 -34.50 5.20 -17.64
CA MET A 363 -33.52 6.29 -17.61
C MET A 363 -34.05 7.56 -18.29
N ILE A 364 -34.70 7.43 -19.44
CA ILE A 364 -35.34 8.55 -20.17
C ILE A 364 -36.41 9.21 -19.29
N THR A 365 -37.32 8.42 -18.73
CA THR A 365 -38.40 8.93 -17.91
C THR A 365 -37.93 9.55 -16.60
N ASP A 366 -36.93 8.95 -15.93
CA ASP A 366 -36.32 9.48 -14.71
C ASP A 366 -35.54 10.77 -15.00
N TYR A 367 -34.85 10.85 -16.14
CA TYR A 367 -34.13 12.07 -16.54
C TYR A 367 -35.08 13.25 -16.77
N VAL A 368 -36.16 13.03 -17.52
CA VAL A 368 -37.20 14.06 -17.72
C VAL A 368 -37.75 14.54 -16.38
N GLU A 369 -38.13 13.64 -15.49
CA GLU A 369 -38.65 13.97 -14.18
C GLU A 369 -37.66 14.78 -13.35
N ASN A 370 -36.38 14.37 -13.35
CA ASN A 370 -35.35 15.09 -12.61
C ASN A 370 -35.11 16.51 -13.14
N VAL A 371 -35.09 16.70 -14.47
CA VAL A 371 -34.96 18.04 -15.07
C VAL A 371 -36.13 18.94 -14.66
N VAL A 372 -37.36 18.43 -14.82
CA VAL A 372 -38.54 19.24 -14.42
C VAL A 372 -38.56 19.52 -12.92
N ASN A 373 -38.20 18.52 -12.09
CA ASN A 373 -38.13 18.70 -10.64
C ASN A 373 -37.11 19.77 -10.21
N ARG A 374 -36.05 19.92 -10.97
CA ARG A 374 -35.00 20.91 -10.72
C ARG A 374 -35.40 22.30 -11.12
N CYS A 375 -36.06 22.47 -12.30
CA CYS A 375 -36.37 23.78 -12.87
C CYS A 375 -37.75 24.36 -12.45
N VAL A 376 -38.66 23.47 -12.01
CA VAL A 376 -40.06 23.85 -11.71
C VAL A 376 -40.31 23.81 -10.22
N SER A 377 -40.62 24.98 -9.63
CA SER A 377 -41.08 25.09 -8.26
C SER A 377 -42.63 24.97 -8.19
N GLU A 378 -43.12 24.24 -7.18
CA GLU A 378 -44.55 24.03 -6.95
C GLU A 378 -45.27 25.33 -6.50
N ASP A 379 -44.49 26.32 -6.02
CA ASP A 379 -45.01 27.59 -5.52
C ASP A 379 -45.31 28.63 -6.63
N LYS A 380 -44.98 28.32 -7.90
CA LYS A 380 -45.13 29.19 -9.04
C LYS A 380 -46.19 28.68 -10.00
N ASP A 381 -46.95 29.61 -10.59
CA ASP A 381 -47.87 29.28 -11.67
C ASP A 381 -47.14 28.81 -12.93
N ALA A 382 -47.78 28.01 -13.77
CA ALA A 382 -47.16 27.39 -14.97
C ALA A 382 -46.62 28.45 -15.97
N ASN A 383 -47.14 29.66 -16.00
CA ASN A 383 -46.64 30.74 -16.84
C ASN A 383 -45.37 31.43 -16.29
N GLU A 384 -44.98 31.15 -15.04
CA GLU A 384 -43.80 31.71 -14.38
C GLU A 384 -42.62 30.72 -14.31
N TRP A 385 -42.77 29.50 -14.85
CA TRP A 385 -41.70 28.49 -14.88
C TRP A 385 -40.61 28.88 -15.87
N ASP A 386 -39.36 28.50 -15.57
CA ASP A 386 -38.22 28.75 -16.45
C ASP A 386 -38.13 27.68 -17.53
N TYR A 387 -38.84 27.86 -18.63
CA TYR A 387 -38.85 26.98 -19.78
C TYR A 387 -37.50 26.99 -20.53
N ASP A 388 -36.75 28.07 -20.44
CA ASP A 388 -35.44 28.16 -21.08
C ASP A 388 -34.43 27.26 -20.34
N GLU A 389 -34.43 27.25 -19.01
CA GLU A 389 -33.60 26.33 -18.21
C GLU A 389 -33.98 24.86 -18.48
N ILE A 390 -35.28 24.55 -18.59
CA ILE A 390 -35.72 23.19 -18.96
C ILE A 390 -35.16 22.81 -20.33
N ASN A 391 -35.25 23.67 -21.32
CA ASN A 391 -34.75 23.40 -22.67
C ASN A 391 -33.24 23.26 -22.70
N GLU A 392 -32.49 24.05 -21.99
CA GLU A 392 -31.03 23.97 -21.90
C GLU A 392 -30.54 22.62 -21.31
N LEU A 393 -31.28 22.10 -20.35
CA LEU A 393 -30.92 20.83 -19.72
C LEU A 393 -31.43 19.61 -20.52
N LEU A 394 -32.66 19.68 -21.06
CA LEU A 394 -33.33 18.52 -21.65
C LEU A 394 -32.93 18.27 -23.11
N LEU A 395 -32.90 19.30 -23.95
CA LEU A 395 -32.75 19.14 -25.40
C LEU A 395 -31.38 18.59 -25.86
N PRO A 396 -30.26 18.85 -25.21
CA PRO A 396 -28.98 18.23 -25.57
C PRO A 396 -28.96 16.71 -25.39
N THR A 397 -29.77 16.18 -24.46
CA THR A 397 -29.84 14.73 -24.17
C THR A 397 -31.04 14.07 -24.85
N ILE A 398 -32.21 14.70 -24.81
CA ILE A 398 -33.46 14.23 -25.39
C ILE A 398 -33.97 15.28 -26.35
N PRO A 399 -33.67 15.20 -27.66
CA PRO A 399 -33.97 16.24 -28.64
C PRO A 399 -35.45 16.19 -29.08
N ILE A 400 -36.36 16.48 -28.16
CA ILE A 400 -37.79 16.69 -28.43
C ILE A 400 -38.00 18.11 -28.95
N GLU A 401 -39.25 18.46 -29.29
CA GLU A 401 -39.59 19.82 -29.61
C GLU A 401 -39.37 20.75 -28.41
N ARG A 402 -39.01 22.03 -28.69
CA ARG A 402 -38.79 23.03 -27.66
C ARG A 402 -39.99 23.11 -26.74
N VAL A 403 -39.75 23.09 -25.45
CA VAL A 403 -40.78 23.17 -24.40
C VAL A 403 -41.14 24.62 -24.19
N GLU A 404 -42.40 24.92 -24.33
CA GLU A 404 -42.95 26.25 -24.13
C GLU A 404 -44.21 26.20 -23.26
N TYR A 405 -44.61 27.37 -22.69
CA TYR A 405 -45.84 27.45 -21.91
C TYR A 405 -47.05 27.01 -22.74
N ARG A 406 -47.94 26.23 -22.14
CA ARG A 406 -49.20 25.79 -22.72
C ARG A 406 -50.33 25.91 -21.70
N GLU A 407 -51.46 26.48 -22.10
CA GLU A 407 -52.64 26.70 -21.23
C GLU A 407 -53.27 25.42 -20.67
N ASN A 408 -53.06 24.28 -21.33
CA ASN A 408 -53.58 22.98 -20.91
C ASN A 408 -52.71 22.27 -19.83
N ILE A 409 -51.49 22.76 -19.55
CA ILE A 409 -50.60 22.25 -18.51
C ILE A 409 -50.69 23.17 -17.30
N LYS A 410 -51.33 22.69 -16.23
CA LYS A 410 -51.62 23.49 -15.05
C LYS A 410 -50.73 23.20 -13.85
N ASN A 411 -50.15 22.06 -13.83
CA ASN A 411 -49.28 21.62 -12.73
C ASN A 411 -48.04 20.86 -13.21
N LYS A 412 -47.08 20.77 -12.32
CA LYS A 412 -45.79 20.12 -12.55
C LYS A 412 -45.90 18.66 -13.03
N ASN A 413 -46.86 17.91 -12.47
CA ASN A 413 -47.03 16.48 -12.82
C ASN A 413 -47.59 16.32 -14.25
N GLU A 414 -48.44 17.23 -14.71
CA GLU A 414 -48.90 17.26 -16.08
C GLU A 414 -47.78 17.56 -17.07
N LEU A 415 -46.87 18.48 -16.71
CA LEU A 415 -45.67 18.75 -17.52
C LEU A 415 -44.74 17.53 -17.59
N ILE A 416 -44.50 16.90 -16.45
CA ILE A 416 -43.70 15.68 -16.40
C ILE A 416 -44.29 14.58 -17.29
N HIS A 417 -45.61 14.41 -17.23
CA HIS A 417 -46.31 13.40 -18.02
C HIS A 417 -46.20 13.67 -19.53
N ASP A 418 -46.51 14.92 -19.96
CA ASP A 418 -46.43 15.34 -21.38
C ASP A 418 -45.01 15.16 -21.93
N LEU A 419 -43.99 15.54 -21.16
CA LEU A 419 -42.59 15.41 -21.60
C LEU A 419 -42.12 13.96 -21.61
N LYS A 420 -42.55 13.14 -20.65
CA LYS A 420 -42.26 11.68 -20.66
C LYS A 420 -42.85 10.99 -21.88
N GLU A 421 -44.13 11.26 -22.22
CA GLU A 421 -44.75 10.71 -23.39
C GLU A 421 -44.02 11.08 -24.69
N LYS A 422 -43.61 12.34 -24.83
CA LYS A 422 -42.86 12.82 -26.00
C LYS A 422 -41.48 12.20 -26.07
N ALA A 423 -40.81 12.05 -24.97
CA ALA A 423 -39.46 11.43 -24.91
C ALA A 423 -39.51 9.93 -25.26
N VAL A 424 -40.50 9.23 -24.71
CA VAL A 424 -40.72 7.80 -25.03
C VAL A 424 -41.07 7.62 -26.51
N LYS A 425 -41.98 8.43 -27.03
CA LYS A 425 -42.37 8.38 -28.46
C LYS A 425 -41.17 8.65 -29.37
N LEU A 426 -40.33 9.65 -29.04
CA LEU A 426 -39.13 9.95 -29.82
C LEU A 426 -38.18 8.73 -29.85
N TYR A 427 -38.04 8.03 -28.73
CA TYR A 427 -37.24 6.82 -28.70
C TYR A 427 -37.82 5.70 -29.55
N GLU A 428 -39.13 5.44 -29.45
CA GLU A 428 -39.84 4.43 -30.21
C GLU A 428 -39.80 4.71 -31.73
N ASP A 429 -40.01 5.95 -32.14
CA ASP A 429 -39.89 6.41 -33.51
C ASP A 429 -38.48 6.17 -34.10
N LYS A 430 -37.44 6.39 -33.27
CA LYS A 430 -36.04 6.12 -33.62
C LYS A 430 -35.74 4.63 -33.66
N GLU A 431 -36.20 3.88 -32.68
CA GLU A 431 -36.06 2.42 -32.64
C GLU A 431 -36.63 1.75 -33.90
N ALA A 432 -37.77 2.21 -34.35
CA ALA A 432 -38.43 1.71 -35.57
C ALA A 432 -37.62 1.94 -36.87
N LEU A 433 -36.62 2.82 -36.85
CA LEU A 433 -35.77 3.07 -38.03
C LEU A 433 -34.62 2.04 -38.16
N PHE A 434 -34.34 1.25 -37.12
CA PHE A 434 -33.32 0.22 -37.15
C PHE A 434 -33.91 -1.14 -37.55
N PRO A 435 -33.12 -2.00 -38.25
CA PRO A 435 -33.53 -3.38 -38.51
C PRO A 435 -33.77 -4.15 -37.22
N GLU A 436 -34.70 -5.10 -37.21
CA GLU A 436 -34.98 -5.94 -36.02
C GLU A 436 -33.75 -6.64 -35.41
N ALA A 437 -32.73 -6.90 -36.24
CA ALA A 437 -31.46 -7.49 -35.76
C ALA A 437 -30.54 -6.51 -34.98
N GLU A 438 -30.87 -5.21 -35.03
CA GLU A 438 -30.08 -4.14 -34.38
C GLU A 438 -30.88 -3.40 -33.31
N GLN A 439 -32.17 -3.75 -33.09
CA GLN A 439 -33.01 -3.27 -32.01
C GLN A 439 -32.75 -4.06 -30.72
#